data_71987367f4f974816cc77ac6c7e16459
#
_entry.id   71987367f4f974816cc77ac6c7e16459
#
_cell.length_a   1.000
_cell.length_b   1.000
_cell.length_c   1.000
_cell.angle_alpha   90.00
_cell.angle_beta   90.00
_cell.angle_gamma   90.00
#
_symmetry.space_group_name_H-M   'P 1'
#
loop_
_entity.id
_entity.type
_entity.pdbx_description
1 polymer ?
#
loop_
_entity_poly.entity_id
_entity_poly.type
_entity_poly.pdbx_seq_one_letter_code
_entity_poly.pdbx_strand_id
1 'polypeptide(L)'
;MTTLPSDVPSYVHGAIDIPLLGETLGANLDRTAARVPDSPALIVPSQDVRWSYHELARRADAFAAGLLALGLRPGDRVGIWSLNNSEWVTAQFGTAKAGIILVNINPAYRVAELEFALNMVGARALITATSFKTSDYIGMLTELAPELPSSEPGMLRATRLPALEWIIQIGGSSPGTLPFGQVPTRATDASRGELARLQPLLQFDDPINIQFTSGTTGVPKGASLTHHNILNNGYFIGRAMRLTEADRLCIPVPLYHCFGMVLGNLACTTHGAAMVYPGEGFDPIAVLETVASERCTGLHGVPTMFIAELEQPEFDRFDLSSLRTGIMAGSVCPIEVMRRAVERMNLREITICYGMTETSPVSFQSSTDDPLERRVSTVGRVHPHLEVKIVDTEGRIVPRGVPGELCTRGYSVMLGYWNDPERTAGVIDAARWMHTGDLAVIDGDGFCTIVGRIKDVVIRGGENVYPREVEEYLYRHPAIQDVQVFGVADARYGEELCAWVKLRADSDLTEDSVRAFCRGQIAHQKVPRYVRFVDAFPMTVTGKMQKFLMRAAMEEELGLLPHRTA
;
A
#
# COMPACT_ATOMS: atom_id res chain seq x y z
N MET A 1 -15.23 -28.45 -15.60
CA MET A 1 -15.86 -27.11 -15.63
C MET A 1 -17.34 -27.32 -15.34
N THR A 2 -17.78 -27.10 -14.12
CA THR A 2 -19.20 -27.06 -13.78
C THR A 2 -19.76 -25.77 -14.36
N THR A 3 -20.63 -25.87 -15.35
CA THR A 3 -21.42 -24.73 -15.86
C THR A 3 -22.26 -24.21 -14.69
N LEU A 4 -22.00 -22.99 -14.27
CA LEU A 4 -22.82 -22.29 -13.27
C LEU A 4 -24.23 -22.11 -13.81
N PRO A 5 -25.25 -22.15 -12.92
CA PRO A 5 -26.55 -21.61 -13.29
C PRO A 5 -26.34 -20.15 -13.71
N SER A 6 -26.84 -19.77 -14.88
CA SER A 6 -26.72 -18.43 -15.45
C SER A 6 -27.35 -17.29 -14.59
N ASP A 7 -27.91 -17.62 -13.41
CA ASP A 7 -28.75 -16.72 -12.63
C ASP A 7 -28.20 -16.41 -11.24
N VAL A 8 -27.03 -16.94 -10.83
CA VAL A 8 -26.46 -16.62 -9.51
C VAL A 8 -25.82 -15.23 -9.56
N PRO A 9 -26.29 -14.26 -8.75
CA PRO A 9 -25.75 -12.90 -8.79
C PRO A 9 -24.29 -12.87 -8.27
N SER A 10 -23.50 -11.98 -8.84
CA SER A 10 -22.15 -11.66 -8.36
C SER A 10 -22.22 -10.81 -7.10
N TYR A 11 -22.75 -11.39 -6.03
CA TYR A 11 -22.77 -10.85 -4.69
C TYR A 11 -22.26 -11.92 -3.73
N VAL A 12 -21.32 -11.52 -2.85
CA VAL A 12 -20.78 -12.37 -1.79
C VAL A 12 -20.54 -11.55 -0.53
N HIS A 13 -20.61 -12.20 0.62
CA HIS A 13 -20.15 -11.63 1.89
C HIS A 13 -19.13 -12.55 2.54
N GLY A 14 -18.23 -11.95 3.32
CA GLY A 14 -17.23 -12.67 4.09
C GLY A 14 -17.81 -13.40 5.30
N ALA A 15 -17.02 -14.30 5.85
CA ALA A 15 -17.36 -15.00 7.10
C ALA A 15 -17.60 -14.01 8.24
N ILE A 16 -18.50 -14.35 9.18
CA ILE A 16 -18.87 -13.52 10.32
C ILE A 16 -18.69 -14.24 11.67
N ASP A 17 -18.10 -15.42 11.64
CA ASP A 17 -17.88 -16.29 12.80
C ASP A 17 -16.81 -15.77 13.76
N ILE A 18 -15.93 -14.89 13.29
CA ILE A 18 -14.89 -14.26 14.10
C ILE A 18 -15.26 -12.80 14.31
N PRO A 19 -15.43 -12.34 15.55
CA PRO A 19 -15.87 -10.97 15.80
C PRO A 19 -14.82 -9.94 15.39
N LEU A 20 -15.28 -8.75 15.02
CA LEU A 20 -14.45 -7.57 14.85
C LEU A 20 -13.85 -7.12 16.20
N LEU A 21 -12.63 -6.58 16.16
CA LEU A 21 -11.99 -5.96 17.31
C LEU A 21 -12.62 -4.58 17.55
N GLY A 22 -13.20 -4.38 18.74
CA GLY A 22 -13.79 -3.10 19.17
C GLY A 22 -12.83 -2.31 20.05
N GLU A 23 -11.60 -2.11 19.60
CA GLU A 23 -10.54 -1.43 20.36
C GLU A 23 -9.73 -0.46 19.48
N THR A 24 -9.01 0.45 20.12
CA THR A 24 -8.08 1.36 19.43
C THR A 24 -6.74 0.68 19.13
N LEU A 25 -5.93 1.25 18.22
CA LEU A 25 -4.56 0.76 17.94
C LEU A 25 -3.70 0.75 19.20
N GLY A 26 -3.83 1.77 20.05
CA GLY A 26 -3.08 1.87 21.30
C GLY A 26 -3.46 0.75 22.28
N ALA A 27 -4.77 0.54 22.50
CA ALA A 27 -5.29 -0.53 23.36
C ALA A 27 -4.88 -1.92 22.86
N ASN A 28 -4.90 -2.14 21.54
CA ASN A 28 -4.44 -3.39 20.94
C ASN A 28 -2.94 -3.64 21.19
N LEU A 29 -2.10 -2.63 21.02
CA LEU A 29 -0.67 -2.75 21.33
C LEU A 29 -0.44 -3.09 22.80
N ASP A 30 -1.15 -2.43 23.73
CA ASP A 30 -1.02 -2.69 25.17
C ASP A 30 -1.47 -4.11 25.53
N ARG A 31 -2.59 -4.57 24.95
CA ARG A 31 -3.06 -5.94 25.13
C ARG A 31 -2.04 -6.97 24.62
N THR A 32 -1.42 -6.72 23.46
CA THR A 32 -0.39 -7.59 22.90
C THR A 32 0.88 -7.58 23.74
N ALA A 33 1.33 -6.40 24.19
CA ALA A 33 2.47 -6.27 25.09
C ALA A 33 2.26 -6.95 26.44
N ALA A 34 1.03 -6.94 26.97
CA ALA A 34 0.69 -7.67 28.18
C ALA A 34 0.70 -9.21 27.97
N ARG A 35 0.31 -9.67 26.76
CA ARG A 35 0.25 -11.10 26.43
C ARG A 35 1.64 -11.70 26.15
N VAL A 36 2.51 -10.96 25.43
CA VAL A 36 3.83 -11.43 24.98
C VAL A 36 4.91 -10.35 25.21
N PRO A 37 5.15 -9.91 26.46
CA PRO A 37 5.99 -8.75 26.77
C PRO A 37 7.43 -8.87 26.24
N ASP A 38 8.02 -10.05 26.33
CA ASP A 38 9.42 -10.31 25.99
C ASP A 38 9.62 -10.76 24.54
N SER A 39 8.53 -11.04 23.79
CA SER A 39 8.63 -11.41 22.39
C SER A 39 9.14 -10.23 21.55
N PRO A 40 9.99 -10.50 20.54
CA PRO A 40 10.44 -9.45 19.63
C PRO A 40 9.25 -8.76 18.94
N ALA A 41 9.22 -7.43 19.00
CA ALA A 41 8.21 -6.62 18.32
C ALA A 41 8.78 -5.90 17.09
N LEU A 42 10.00 -5.38 17.21
CA LEU A 42 10.66 -4.63 16.15
C LEU A 42 12.14 -4.98 16.07
N ILE A 43 12.57 -5.28 14.84
CA ILE A 43 13.99 -5.50 14.50
C ILE A 43 14.32 -4.60 13.31
N VAL A 44 15.32 -3.71 13.48
CA VAL A 44 15.84 -2.84 12.40
C VAL A 44 17.36 -2.94 12.45
N PRO A 45 17.98 -3.88 11.71
CA PRO A 45 19.43 -4.12 11.77
C PRO A 45 20.27 -2.88 11.46
N SER A 46 19.84 -2.07 10.48
CA SER A 46 20.53 -0.84 10.07
C SER A 46 20.58 0.25 11.16
N GLN A 47 19.70 0.18 12.16
CA GLN A 47 19.66 1.09 13.32
C GLN A 47 20.15 0.43 14.63
N ASP A 48 20.57 -0.83 14.59
CA ASP A 48 20.87 -1.65 15.79
C ASP A 48 19.70 -1.70 16.79
N VAL A 49 18.46 -1.76 16.26
CA VAL A 49 17.22 -1.78 17.05
C VAL A 49 16.69 -3.19 17.17
N ARG A 50 16.44 -3.61 18.44
CA ARG A 50 15.79 -4.87 18.80
C ARG A 50 14.90 -4.62 20.01
N TRP A 51 13.60 -4.32 19.76
CA TRP A 51 12.66 -4.05 20.84
C TRP A 51 11.71 -5.20 21.05
N SER A 52 11.44 -5.50 22.32
CA SER A 52 10.32 -6.36 22.70
C SER A 52 8.99 -5.59 22.60
N TYR A 53 7.87 -6.31 22.73
CA TYR A 53 6.54 -5.68 22.78
C TYR A 53 6.40 -4.75 23.99
N HIS A 54 6.97 -5.12 25.14
CA HIS A 54 7.01 -4.24 26.31
C HIS A 54 7.75 -2.93 26.01
N GLU A 55 8.92 -3.02 25.37
CA GLU A 55 9.71 -1.83 25.04
C GLU A 55 9.00 -0.96 23.98
N LEU A 56 8.38 -1.56 22.96
CA LEU A 56 7.61 -0.82 21.95
C LEU A 56 6.44 -0.07 22.61
N ALA A 57 5.66 -0.71 23.47
CA ALA A 57 4.54 -0.09 24.17
C ALA A 57 5.02 1.08 25.05
N ARG A 58 6.10 0.87 25.84
CA ARG A 58 6.71 1.90 26.68
C ARG A 58 7.20 3.12 25.87
N ARG A 59 7.81 2.89 24.71
CA ARG A 59 8.27 3.97 23.81
C ARG A 59 7.10 4.73 23.21
N ALA A 60 6.05 4.02 22.80
CA ALA A 60 4.83 4.65 22.29
C ALA A 60 4.14 5.52 23.35
N ASP A 61 4.08 5.06 24.61
CA ASP A 61 3.55 5.84 25.75
C ASP A 61 4.38 7.11 26.01
N ALA A 62 5.70 6.96 26.05
CA ALA A 62 6.59 8.10 26.29
C ALA A 62 6.50 9.14 25.16
N PHE A 63 6.39 8.68 23.91
CA PHE A 63 6.21 9.57 22.76
C PHE A 63 4.84 10.25 22.79
N ALA A 64 3.76 9.52 23.07
CA ALA A 64 2.40 10.05 23.22
C ALA A 64 2.33 11.14 24.31
N ALA A 65 2.87 10.87 25.49
CA ALA A 65 2.93 11.83 26.58
C ALA A 65 3.78 13.08 26.19
N GLY A 66 4.86 12.87 25.43
CA GLY A 66 5.67 13.94 24.87
C GLY A 66 4.88 14.84 23.91
N LEU A 67 4.10 14.25 22.99
CA LEU A 67 3.25 15.01 22.06
C LEU A 67 2.19 15.85 22.80
N LEU A 68 1.56 15.28 23.84
CA LEU A 68 0.62 16.04 24.69
C LEU A 68 1.32 17.19 25.42
N ALA A 69 2.55 16.99 25.91
CA ALA A 69 3.35 18.04 26.54
C ALA A 69 3.74 19.15 25.56
N LEU A 70 3.89 18.86 24.26
CA LEU A 70 4.09 19.85 23.20
C LEU A 70 2.82 20.64 22.87
N GLY A 71 1.69 20.34 23.51
CA GLY A 71 0.42 21.03 23.31
C GLY A 71 -0.46 20.44 22.20
N LEU A 72 -0.08 19.30 21.61
CA LEU A 72 -0.94 18.57 20.68
C LEU A 72 -2.10 17.90 21.41
N ARG A 73 -3.23 17.72 20.75
CA ARG A 73 -4.48 17.22 21.34
C ARG A 73 -5.13 16.18 20.43
N PRO A 74 -6.04 15.34 20.95
CA PRO A 74 -6.84 14.44 20.12
C PRO A 74 -7.47 15.16 18.94
N GLY A 75 -7.40 14.53 17.76
CA GLY A 75 -7.89 15.09 16.50
C GLY A 75 -6.92 16.06 15.81
N ASP A 76 -5.80 16.46 16.43
CA ASP A 76 -4.74 17.16 15.73
C ASP A 76 -4.08 16.26 14.69
N ARG A 77 -3.57 16.83 13.61
CA ARG A 77 -2.89 16.11 12.53
C ARG A 77 -1.40 16.32 12.66
N VAL A 78 -0.69 15.18 12.66
CA VAL A 78 0.77 15.10 12.66
C VAL A 78 1.22 14.41 11.38
N GLY A 79 1.90 15.13 10.49
CA GLY A 79 2.49 14.55 9.30
C GLY A 79 3.70 13.68 9.65
N ILE A 80 3.91 12.59 8.92
CA ILE A 80 5.17 11.85 8.92
C ILE A 80 5.70 11.75 7.50
N TRP A 81 6.89 12.33 7.28
CA TRP A 81 7.58 12.42 6.00
C TRP A 81 8.96 11.76 6.12
N SER A 82 8.94 10.44 6.09
CA SER A 82 10.09 9.60 6.37
C SER A 82 10.01 8.25 5.66
N LEU A 83 11.13 7.58 5.59
CA LEU A 83 11.27 6.20 5.15
C LEU A 83 11.05 5.22 6.31
N ASN A 84 11.29 3.91 6.06
CA ASN A 84 11.14 2.87 7.07
C ASN A 84 12.23 2.98 8.14
N ASN A 85 11.83 3.19 9.38
CA ASN A 85 12.73 3.25 10.54
C ASN A 85 11.95 3.00 11.85
N SER A 86 12.66 2.90 12.96
CA SER A 86 12.06 2.67 14.28
C SER A 86 11.24 3.86 14.79
N GLU A 87 11.58 5.07 14.35
CA GLU A 87 10.85 6.29 14.66
C GLU A 87 9.46 6.28 14.05
N TRP A 88 9.33 5.69 12.85
CA TRP A 88 8.05 5.59 12.15
C TRP A 88 7.04 4.79 12.95
N VAL A 89 7.42 3.58 13.44
CA VAL A 89 6.51 2.76 14.25
C VAL A 89 6.22 3.39 15.61
N THR A 90 7.20 4.07 16.21
CA THR A 90 7.00 4.84 17.45
C THR A 90 5.98 5.96 17.22
N ALA A 91 6.06 6.68 16.11
CA ALA A 91 5.09 7.71 15.73
C ALA A 91 3.70 7.12 15.50
N GLN A 92 3.59 6.00 14.77
CA GLN A 92 2.31 5.33 14.49
C GLN A 92 1.53 5.02 15.77
N PHE A 93 2.17 4.35 16.73
CA PHE A 93 1.49 3.97 17.96
C PHE A 93 1.42 5.10 18.99
N GLY A 94 2.41 5.98 19.03
CA GLY A 94 2.39 7.12 19.95
C GLY A 94 1.31 8.14 19.61
N THR A 95 1.13 8.48 18.33
CA THR A 95 0.02 9.33 17.90
C THR A 95 -1.33 8.66 18.17
N ALA A 96 -1.45 7.35 17.86
CA ALA A 96 -2.68 6.60 18.10
C ALA A 96 -3.08 6.56 19.58
N LYS A 97 -2.12 6.38 20.50
CA LYS A 97 -2.37 6.40 21.95
C LYS A 97 -2.83 7.77 22.45
N ALA A 98 -2.37 8.85 21.82
CA ALA A 98 -2.76 10.22 22.14
C ALA A 98 -4.03 10.70 21.40
N GLY A 99 -4.66 9.86 20.55
CA GLY A 99 -5.80 10.25 19.73
C GLY A 99 -5.46 11.26 18.63
N ILE A 100 -4.18 11.36 18.26
CA ILE A 100 -3.66 12.28 17.26
C ILE A 100 -3.65 11.56 15.90
N ILE A 101 -4.17 12.22 14.87
CA ILE A 101 -4.28 11.66 13.53
C ILE A 101 -2.91 11.70 12.84
N LEU A 102 -2.34 10.52 12.55
CA LEU A 102 -1.11 10.42 11.76
C LEU A 102 -1.42 10.61 10.28
N VAL A 103 -0.70 11.53 9.63
CA VAL A 103 -0.85 11.80 8.19
C VAL A 103 0.38 11.28 7.46
N ASN A 104 0.17 10.28 6.62
CA ASN A 104 1.25 9.67 5.85
C ASN A 104 1.61 10.55 4.65
N ILE A 105 2.80 11.14 4.65
CA ILE A 105 3.31 11.97 3.56
C ILE A 105 4.21 11.12 2.66
N ASN A 106 3.98 11.18 1.35
CA ASN A 106 4.79 10.44 0.38
C ASN A 106 6.24 10.99 0.38
N PRO A 107 7.25 10.15 0.61
CA PRO A 107 8.67 10.56 0.59
C PRO A 107 9.13 11.22 -0.71
N ALA A 108 8.46 10.97 -1.84
CA ALA A 108 8.79 11.58 -3.12
C ALA A 108 8.20 12.98 -3.32
N TYR A 109 7.34 13.47 -2.42
CA TYR A 109 6.74 14.78 -2.58
C TYR A 109 7.82 15.88 -2.63
N ARG A 110 7.58 16.84 -3.53
CA ARG A 110 8.39 18.04 -3.66
C ARG A 110 7.67 19.21 -2.99
N VAL A 111 8.27 20.37 -3.04
CA VAL A 111 7.82 21.59 -2.32
C VAL A 111 6.32 21.86 -2.48
N ALA A 112 5.82 21.91 -3.71
CA ALA A 112 4.40 22.23 -3.96
C ALA A 112 3.43 21.13 -3.47
N GLU A 113 3.81 19.86 -3.59
CA GLU A 113 2.99 18.73 -3.14
C GLU A 113 2.98 18.65 -1.61
N LEU A 114 4.12 18.92 -0.96
CA LEU A 114 4.23 18.97 0.49
C LEU A 114 3.40 20.12 1.07
N GLU A 115 3.50 21.32 0.49
CA GLU A 115 2.69 22.49 0.87
C GLU A 115 1.19 22.18 0.79
N PHE A 116 0.78 21.61 -0.34
CA PHE A 116 -0.61 21.20 -0.54
C PHE A 116 -1.07 20.20 0.52
N ALA A 117 -0.28 19.14 0.74
CA ALA A 117 -0.65 18.07 1.68
C ALA A 117 -0.78 18.57 3.12
N LEU A 118 0.19 19.37 3.60
CA LEU A 118 0.18 19.92 4.96
C LEU A 118 -0.97 20.87 5.19
N ASN A 119 -1.25 21.74 4.21
CA ASN A 119 -2.35 22.71 4.30
C ASN A 119 -3.71 22.05 4.20
N MET A 120 -3.88 21.06 3.32
CA MET A 120 -5.14 20.33 3.13
C MET A 120 -5.62 19.70 4.43
N VAL A 121 -4.70 19.11 5.20
CA VAL A 121 -5.06 18.49 6.48
C VAL A 121 -4.94 19.45 7.67
N GLY A 122 -4.35 20.62 7.49
CA GLY A 122 -4.05 21.56 8.58
C GLY A 122 -3.12 20.93 9.61
N ALA A 123 -1.97 20.37 9.16
CA ALA A 123 -1.02 19.69 10.03
C ALA A 123 -0.41 20.67 11.05
N ARG A 124 -0.49 20.35 12.35
CA ARG A 124 0.11 21.13 13.44
C ARG A 124 1.56 20.76 13.71
N ALA A 125 1.94 19.53 13.41
CA ALA A 125 3.32 19.07 13.49
C ALA A 125 3.68 18.23 12.26
N LEU A 126 4.97 18.24 11.92
CA LEU A 126 5.55 17.38 10.89
C LEU A 126 6.76 16.66 11.48
N ILE A 127 6.71 15.34 11.49
CA ILE A 127 7.86 14.45 11.73
C ILE A 127 8.54 14.26 10.39
N THR A 128 9.82 14.59 10.27
CA THR A 128 10.54 14.54 9.00
C THR A 128 11.92 13.90 9.14
N ALA A 129 12.31 13.07 8.16
CA ALA A 129 13.70 12.71 7.95
C ALA A 129 14.52 13.93 7.45
N THR A 130 15.82 13.79 7.30
CA THR A 130 16.68 14.85 6.77
C THR A 130 16.63 14.92 5.24
N SER A 131 16.55 13.77 4.57
CA SER A 131 16.61 13.67 3.11
C SER A 131 16.02 12.37 2.59
N PHE A 132 15.77 12.32 1.28
CA PHE A 132 15.45 11.10 0.53
C PHE A 132 16.01 11.20 -0.88
N LYS A 133 16.92 10.28 -1.25
CA LYS A 133 17.63 10.31 -2.53
C LYS A 133 18.26 11.68 -2.78
N THR A 134 17.80 12.39 -3.80
CA THR A 134 18.25 13.76 -4.15
C THR A 134 17.44 14.87 -3.48
N SER A 135 16.44 14.53 -2.65
CA SER A 135 15.58 15.51 -1.97
C SER A 135 16.18 15.87 -0.61
N ASP A 136 16.55 17.12 -0.42
CA ASP A 136 16.89 17.71 0.87
C ASP A 136 15.60 18.19 1.54
N TYR A 137 15.09 17.44 2.51
CA TYR A 137 13.81 17.73 3.17
C TYR A 137 13.87 19.00 4.01
N ILE A 138 14.98 19.23 4.70
CA ILE A 138 15.14 20.42 5.54
C ILE A 138 15.26 21.67 4.65
N GLY A 139 16.00 21.59 3.54
CA GLY A 139 16.06 22.66 2.55
C GLY A 139 14.69 23.00 1.96
N MET A 140 13.89 21.99 1.59
CA MET A 140 12.53 22.16 1.08
C MET A 140 11.59 22.77 2.12
N LEU A 141 11.71 22.39 3.40
CA LEU A 141 10.94 22.99 4.50
C LEU A 141 11.37 24.43 4.75
N THR A 142 12.65 24.76 4.63
CA THR A 142 13.15 26.14 4.76
C THR A 142 12.66 27.02 3.60
N GLU A 143 12.52 26.45 2.39
CA GLU A 143 11.90 27.16 1.26
C GLU A 143 10.41 27.46 1.51
N LEU A 144 9.66 26.50 2.10
CA LEU A 144 8.25 26.67 2.45
C LEU A 144 8.04 27.59 3.66
N ALA A 145 8.95 27.54 4.59
CA ALA A 145 8.91 28.28 5.85
C ALA A 145 10.26 28.99 6.10
N PRO A 146 10.56 30.10 5.41
CA PRO A 146 11.81 30.83 5.60
C PRO A 146 12.02 31.32 7.04
N GLU A 147 10.94 31.36 7.81
CA GLU A 147 10.95 31.72 9.24
C GLU A 147 11.54 30.62 10.12
N LEU A 148 11.60 29.37 9.63
CA LEU A 148 11.99 28.18 10.41
C LEU A 148 13.37 28.33 11.07
N PRO A 149 14.46 28.71 10.37
CA PRO A 149 15.78 28.76 10.99
C PRO A 149 15.93 29.79 12.12
N SER A 150 15.03 30.78 12.18
CA SER A 150 15.01 31.81 13.22
C SER A 150 13.96 31.58 14.30
N SER A 151 13.14 30.53 14.16
CA SER A 151 12.08 30.21 15.11
C SER A 151 12.60 29.26 16.21
N GLU A 152 12.16 29.48 17.44
CA GLU A 152 12.30 28.46 18.48
C GLU A 152 11.38 27.26 18.17
N PRO A 153 11.79 26.01 18.46
CA PRO A 153 10.94 24.83 18.24
C PRO A 153 9.55 24.99 18.90
N GLY A 154 8.49 24.83 18.12
CA GLY A 154 7.10 24.99 18.54
C GLY A 154 6.55 26.41 18.42
N MET A 155 7.36 27.36 18.00
CA MET A 155 6.97 28.76 17.80
C MET A 155 6.96 29.16 16.33
N LEU A 156 6.96 28.18 15.41
CA LEU A 156 6.90 28.47 13.98
C LEU A 156 5.61 29.21 13.62
N ARG A 157 5.73 30.25 12.80
CA ARG A 157 4.62 31.02 12.24
C ARG A 157 4.89 31.30 10.78
N ALA A 158 4.79 30.22 9.99
CA ALA A 158 5.10 30.26 8.56
C ALA A 158 3.89 30.75 7.76
N THR A 159 4.13 31.72 6.89
CA THR A 159 3.08 32.31 6.03
C THR A 159 2.45 31.28 5.11
N ARG A 160 3.24 30.38 4.52
CA ARG A 160 2.77 29.34 3.59
C ARG A 160 2.22 28.12 4.31
N LEU A 161 2.55 27.90 5.57
CA LEU A 161 2.12 26.74 6.39
C LEU A 161 1.51 27.23 7.72
N PRO A 162 0.37 27.94 7.68
CA PRO A 162 -0.14 28.69 8.83
C PRO A 162 -0.56 27.83 10.03
N ALA A 163 -0.85 26.55 9.83
CA ALA A 163 -1.21 25.62 10.91
C ALA A 163 0.01 24.93 11.54
N LEU A 164 1.17 24.93 10.85
CA LEU A 164 2.35 24.15 11.26
C LEU A 164 3.12 24.89 12.35
N GLU A 165 3.18 24.29 13.55
CA GLU A 165 3.87 24.84 14.73
C GLU A 165 5.17 24.09 15.02
N TRP A 166 5.20 22.76 14.80
CA TRP A 166 6.31 21.90 15.15
C TRP A 166 6.91 21.19 13.93
N ILE A 167 8.23 21.26 13.80
CA ILE A 167 8.99 20.37 12.93
C ILE A 167 9.85 19.47 13.82
N ILE A 168 9.55 18.16 13.80
CA ILE A 168 10.22 17.13 14.61
C ILE A 168 11.14 16.35 13.67
N GLN A 169 12.46 16.47 13.87
CA GLN A 169 13.45 15.95 12.96
C GLN A 169 14.00 14.60 13.41
N ILE A 170 13.96 13.59 12.52
CA ILE A 170 14.61 12.30 12.66
C ILE A 170 16.05 12.42 12.16
N GLY A 171 17.00 11.80 12.87
CA GLY A 171 18.37 11.66 12.40
C GLY A 171 19.21 12.95 12.43
N GLY A 172 18.76 13.99 13.17
CA GLY A 172 19.51 15.23 13.23
C GLY A 172 18.86 16.32 14.08
N SER A 173 19.43 17.52 13.97
CA SER A 173 18.91 18.75 14.57
C SER A 173 19.31 19.92 13.68
N SER A 174 18.33 20.60 13.13
CA SER A 174 18.50 21.82 12.34
C SER A 174 17.90 23.02 13.09
N PRO A 175 18.31 24.26 12.81
CA PRO A 175 17.70 25.43 13.44
C PRO A 175 16.17 25.42 13.28
N GLY A 176 15.44 25.69 14.37
CA GLY A 176 13.99 25.69 14.42
C GLY A 176 13.33 24.31 14.54
N THR A 177 14.08 23.21 14.50
CA THR A 177 13.53 21.85 14.63
C THR A 177 13.71 21.28 16.03
N LEU A 178 12.82 20.37 16.44
CA LEU A 178 12.95 19.54 17.63
C LEU A 178 13.47 18.15 17.24
N PRO A 179 14.61 17.68 17.74
CA PRO A 179 15.05 16.30 17.52
C PRO A 179 14.00 15.28 17.99
N PHE A 180 13.72 14.25 17.18
CA PHE A 180 12.69 13.24 17.48
C PHE A 180 12.90 12.58 18.85
N GLY A 181 14.15 12.25 19.19
CA GLY A 181 14.49 11.65 20.49
C GLY A 181 14.24 12.56 21.71
N GLN A 182 14.03 13.86 21.50
CA GLN A 182 13.69 14.78 22.58
C GLN A 182 12.17 14.87 22.85
N VAL A 183 11.30 14.39 21.96
CA VAL A 183 9.86 14.40 22.21
C VAL A 183 9.49 13.63 23.48
N PRO A 184 9.95 12.38 23.70
CA PRO A 184 9.67 11.66 24.94
C PRO A 184 10.23 12.35 26.19
N THR A 185 11.33 13.09 26.09
CA THR A 185 11.94 13.78 27.25
C THR A 185 11.16 15.03 27.67
N ARG A 186 10.25 15.52 26.84
CA ARG A 186 9.31 16.60 27.17
C ARG A 186 8.15 16.14 28.04
N ALA A 187 7.91 14.81 28.13
CA ALA A 187 6.82 14.28 28.94
C ALA A 187 6.96 14.64 30.42
N THR A 188 5.89 15.20 30.96
CA THR A 188 5.75 15.57 32.37
C THR A 188 4.79 14.60 33.07
N ASP A 189 4.74 14.62 34.41
CA ASP A 189 3.75 13.83 35.16
C ASP A 189 2.32 14.25 34.80
N ALA A 190 2.11 15.54 34.52
CA ALA A 190 0.82 16.04 34.05
C ALA A 190 0.41 15.44 32.71
N SER A 191 1.33 15.42 31.71
CA SER A 191 1.03 14.84 30.39
C SER A 191 0.88 13.32 30.41
N ARG A 192 1.63 12.61 31.29
CA ARG A 192 1.43 11.18 31.54
C ARG A 192 0.06 10.89 32.17
N GLY A 193 -0.33 11.71 33.17
CA GLY A 193 -1.65 11.63 33.78
C GLY A 193 -2.78 11.97 32.80
N GLU A 194 -2.56 12.92 31.91
CA GLU A 194 -3.48 13.26 30.82
C GLU A 194 -3.65 12.08 29.85
N LEU A 195 -2.54 11.46 29.41
CA LEU A 195 -2.56 10.29 28.54
C LEU A 195 -3.37 9.14 29.17
N ALA A 196 -3.11 8.83 30.44
CA ALA A 196 -3.82 7.76 31.16
C ALA A 196 -5.34 8.03 31.27
N ARG A 197 -5.75 9.31 31.40
CA ARG A 197 -7.16 9.68 31.42
C ARG A 197 -7.79 9.66 30.02
N LEU A 198 -7.01 9.92 29.01
CA LEU A 198 -7.46 10.06 27.62
C LEU A 198 -7.70 8.69 26.97
N GLN A 199 -6.78 7.73 27.13
CA GLN A 199 -6.80 6.44 26.45
C GLN A 199 -8.16 5.71 26.56
N PRO A 200 -8.82 5.60 27.72
CA PRO A 200 -10.13 4.94 27.83
C PRO A 200 -11.30 5.73 27.22
N LEU A 201 -11.08 6.99 26.83
CA LEU A 201 -12.09 7.84 26.21
C LEU A 201 -12.03 7.81 24.68
N LEU A 202 -10.92 7.40 24.10
CA LEU A 202 -10.76 7.26 22.65
C LEU A 202 -11.69 6.17 22.13
N GLN A 203 -12.32 6.44 20.99
CA GLN A 203 -13.25 5.52 20.35
C GLN A 203 -12.57 4.84 19.16
N PHE A 204 -12.91 3.57 18.93
CA PHE A 204 -12.37 2.84 17.78
C PHE A 204 -12.85 3.41 16.43
N ASP A 205 -13.95 4.16 16.41
CA ASP A 205 -14.47 4.85 15.22
C ASP A 205 -13.83 6.23 14.97
N ASP A 206 -12.98 6.71 15.91
CA ASP A 206 -12.26 7.98 15.69
C ASP A 206 -11.33 7.85 14.49
N PRO A 207 -11.23 8.91 13.63
CA PRO A 207 -10.23 8.96 12.59
C PRO A 207 -8.83 9.00 13.21
N ILE A 208 -7.94 8.13 12.74
CA ILE A 208 -6.59 8.01 13.30
C ILE A 208 -5.48 8.06 12.25
N ASN A 209 -5.83 7.90 11.00
CA ASN A 209 -4.86 7.95 9.92
C ASN A 209 -5.45 8.64 8.69
N ILE A 210 -4.63 9.46 8.02
CA ILE A 210 -4.94 10.01 6.71
C ILE A 210 -3.82 9.59 5.75
N GLN A 211 -4.19 8.94 4.65
CA GLN A 211 -3.25 8.55 3.61
C GLN A 211 -3.59 9.25 2.30
N PHE A 212 -2.58 9.88 1.70
CA PHE A 212 -2.75 10.49 0.40
C PHE A 212 -2.72 9.44 -0.71
N THR A 213 -3.70 9.50 -1.60
CA THR A 213 -3.77 8.70 -2.82
C THR A 213 -3.62 9.60 -4.04
N SER A 214 -2.97 9.10 -5.09
CA SER A 214 -2.87 9.81 -6.36
C SER A 214 -4.25 9.83 -7.04
N GLY A 215 -4.86 11.00 -7.12
CA GLY A 215 -6.10 11.18 -7.88
C GLY A 215 -5.87 11.06 -9.39
N THR A 216 -6.89 10.63 -10.12
CA THR A 216 -6.91 10.64 -11.59
C THR A 216 -6.80 12.06 -12.16
N THR A 217 -7.10 13.08 -11.36
CA THR A 217 -7.03 14.51 -11.67
C THR A 217 -5.69 15.15 -11.34
N GLY A 218 -4.70 14.37 -10.88
CA GLY A 218 -3.38 14.87 -10.48
C GLY A 218 -3.31 15.47 -9.08
N VAL A 219 -4.45 15.83 -8.46
CA VAL A 219 -4.50 16.40 -7.11
C VAL A 219 -4.63 15.26 -6.08
N PRO A 220 -3.71 15.14 -5.10
CA PRO A 220 -3.80 14.11 -4.08
C PRO A 220 -5.08 14.22 -3.25
N LYS A 221 -5.60 13.06 -2.82
CA LYS A 221 -6.79 12.95 -1.95
C LYS A 221 -6.38 12.28 -0.64
N GLY A 222 -6.82 12.80 0.48
CA GLY A 222 -6.54 12.24 1.81
C GLY A 222 -7.64 11.27 2.26
N ALA A 223 -7.45 9.97 2.13
CA ALA A 223 -8.38 8.97 2.65
C ALA A 223 -8.32 8.93 4.18
N SER A 224 -9.46 9.14 4.85
CA SER A 224 -9.58 9.17 6.32
C SER A 224 -9.97 7.80 6.85
N LEU A 225 -9.11 7.22 7.68
CA LEU A 225 -9.23 5.87 8.21
C LEU A 225 -9.35 5.90 9.73
N THR A 226 -10.23 5.06 10.28
CA THR A 226 -10.43 4.92 11.73
C THR A 226 -9.52 3.84 12.29
N HIS A 227 -9.38 3.80 13.62
CA HIS A 227 -8.78 2.64 14.29
C HIS A 227 -9.47 1.34 13.86
N HIS A 228 -10.79 1.34 13.82
CA HIS A 228 -11.61 0.17 13.47
C HIS A 228 -11.33 -0.36 12.07
N ASN A 229 -11.22 0.56 11.10
CA ASN A 229 -10.92 0.20 9.72
C ASN A 229 -9.58 -0.56 9.63
N ILE A 230 -8.49 0.09 10.06
CA ILE A 230 -7.12 -0.42 9.81
C ILE A 230 -6.73 -1.53 10.78
N LEU A 231 -7.22 -1.51 12.03
CA LEU A 231 -6.91 -2.56 13.01
C LEU A 231 -7.51 -3.90 12.59
N ASN A 232 -8.81 -3.91 12.27
CA ASN A 232 -9.48 -5.15 11.84
C ASN A 232 -8.92 -5.67 10.53
N ASN A 233 -8.55 -4.77 9.61
CA ASN A 233 -7.92 -5.19 8.36
C ASN A 233 -6.57 -5.87 8.64
N GLY A 234 -5.69 -5.27 9.46
CA GLY A 234 -4.45 -5.89 9.89
C GLY A 234 -4.65 -7.24 10.59
N TYR A 235 -5.68 -7.34 11.45
CA TYR A 235 -6.02 -8.57 12.14
C TYR A 235 -6.40 -9.71 11.19
N PHE A 236 -7.31 -9.48 10.25
CA PHE A 236 -7.72 -10.52 9.30
C PHE A 236 -6.63 -10.88 8.29
N ILE A 237 -5.78 -9.91 7.91
CA ILE A 237 -4.60 -10.17 7.09
C ILE A 237 -3.63 -11.13 7.80
N GLY A 238 -3.30 -10.83 9.06
CA GLY A 238 -2.42 -11.69 9.86
C GLY A 238 -2.99 -13.10 10.05
N ARG A 239 -4.30 -13.21 10.25
CA ARG A 239 -4.99 -14.51 10.29
C ARG A 239 -4.88 -15.29 8.99
N ALA A 240 -5.09 -14.63 7.84
CA ALA A 240 -4.99 -15.28 6.53
C ALA A 240 -3.57 -15.79 6.24
N MET A 241 -2.54 -15.10 6.77
CA MET A 241 -1.14 -15.53 6.73
C MET A 241 -0.76 -16.51 7.85
N ARG A 242 -1.67 -16.80 8.79
CA ARG A 242 -1.41 -17.63 9.98
C ARG A 242 -0.25 -17.13 10.83
N LEU A 243 -0.19 -15.81 11.04
CA LEU A 243 0.83 -15.22 11.90
C LEU A 243 0.60 -15.59 13.37
N THR A 244 1.71 -15.80 14.06
CA THR A 244 1.81 -16.09 15.50
C THR A 244 2.97 -15.29 16.11
N GLU A 245 3.12 -15.34 17.42
CA GLU A 245 4.25 -14.73 18.14
C GLU A 245 5.63 -15.33 17.79
N ALA A 246 5.66 -16.48 17.12
CA ALA A 246 6.90 -17.09 16.65
C ALA A 246 7.37 -16.50 15.29
N ASP A 247 6.52 -15.74 14.63
CA ASP A 247 6.81 -15.24 13.29
C ASP A 247 7.61 -13.95 13.28
N ARG A 248 8.43 -13.80 12.25
CA ARG A 248 9.20 -12.60 11.92
C ARG A 248 8.89 -12.20 10.49
N LEU A 249 8.21 -11.08 10.32
CA LEU A 249 7.79 -10.60 9.01
C LEU A 249 8.76 -9.54 8.49
N CYS A 250 9.46 -9.85 7.40
CA CYS A 250 10.27 -8.88 6.67
C CYS A 250 9.38 -7.92 5.87
N ILE A 251 9.53 -6.62 6.12
CA ILE A 251 8.68 -5.55 5.58
C ILE A 251 9.56 -4.54 4.81
N PRO A 252 9.97 -4.85 3.57
CA PRO A 252 10.70 -3.91 2.73
C PRO A 252 9.79 -2.88 2.06
N VAL A 253 8.47 -3.09 2.10
CA VAL A 253 7.46 -2.19 1.55
C VAL A 253 7.34 -0.93 2.39
N PRO A 254 7.04 0.25 1.77
CA PRO A 254 7.04 1.53 2.49
C PRO A 254 5.97 1.63 3.58
N LEU A 255 6.37 2.09 4.78
CA LEU A 255 5.46 2.30 5.92
C LEU A 255 4.49 3.48 5.70
N TYR A 256 4.82 4.47 4.87
CA TYR A 256 3.90 5.56 4.55
C TYR A 256 2.68 5.10 3.73
N HIS A 257 2.73 3.89 3.20
CA HIS A 257 1.63 3.24 2.50
C HIS A 257 0.97 2.17 3.38
N CYS A 258 -0.32 1.93 3.18
CA CYS A 258 -1.07 0.91 3.94
C CYS A 258 -0.44 -0.50 3.83
N PHE A 259 0.29 -0.81 2.78
CA PHE A 259 0.98 -2.10 2.67
C PHE A 259 2.01 -2.29 3.80
N GLY A 260 2.82 -1.28 4.12
CA GLY A 260 3.76 -1.36 5.24
C GLY A 260 3.06 -1.24 6.60
N MET A 261 2.27 -0.16 6.79
CA MET A 261 1.74 0.14 8.12
C MET A 261 0.57 -0.74 8.57
N VAL A 262 -0.28 -1.22 7.65
CA VAL A 262 -1.43 -2.08 7.99
C VAL A 262 -1.09 -3.54 7.78
N LEU A 263 -0.73 -3.95 6.54
CA LEU A 263 -0.43 -5.36 6.23
C LEU A 263 0.86 -5.83 6.94
N GLY A 264 1.81 -4.91 7.17
CA GLY A 264 3.02 -5.19 7.93
C GLY A 264 2.81 -4.98 9.44
N ASN A 265 2.83 -3.72 9.89
CA ASN A 265 2.87 -3.40 11.31
C ASN A 265 1.64 -3.90 12.07
N LEU A 266 0.42 -3.58 11.61
CA LEU A 266 -0.80 -3.98 12.35
C LEU A 266 -1.06 -5.48 12.27
N ALA A 267 -0.73 -6.14 11.17
CA ALA A 267 -0.81 -7.60 11.09
C ALA A 267 0.15 -8.26 12.10
N CYS A 268 1.37 -7.75 12.26
CA CYS A 268 2.30 -8.23 13.28
C CYS A 268 1.79 -7.96 14.69
N THR A 269 1.43 -6.70 15.00
CA THR A 269 1.08 -6.32 16.38
C THR A 269 -0.20 -6.99 16.88
N THR A 270 -1.18 -7.23 16.02
CA THR A 270 -2.42 -7.96 16.39
C THR A 270 -2.15 -9.43 16.74
N HIS A 271 -1.08 -10.04 16.21
CA HIS A 271 -0.73 -11.45 16.42
C HIS A 271 0.46 -11.67 17.35
N GLY A 272 1.23 -10.61 17.66
CA GLY A 272 2.44 -10.71 18.49
C GLY A 272 3.67 -11.10 17.69
N ALA A 273 3.62 -11.05 16.35
CA ALA A 273 4.75 -11.33 15.46
C ALA A 273 5.74 -10.16 15.41
N ALA A 274 7.00 -10.43 15.06
CA ALA A 274 8.01 -9.38 14.96
C ALA A 274 7.94 -8.67 13.59
N MET A 275 7.98 -7.35 13.60
CA MET A 275 8.24 -6.50 12.44
C MET A 275 9.74 -6.45 12.19
N VAL A 276 10.19 -6.73 10.97
CA VAL A 276 11.61 -6.67 10.57
C VAL A 276 11.75 -5.73 9.39
N TYR A 277 12.50 -4.63 9.56
CA TYR A 277 12.76 -3.67 8.48
C TYR A 277 14.18 -3.88 7.96
N PRO A 278 14.36 -4.33 6.70
CA PRO A 278 15.68 -4.61 6.14
C PRO A 278 16.50 -3.34 5.89
N GLY A 279 15.85 -2.19 5.78
CA GLY A 279 16.47 -0.89 5.56
C GLY A 279 15.41 0.20 5.41
N GLU A 280 15.87 1.43 5.19
CA GLU A 280 14.97 2.58 4.99
C GLU A 280 14.17 2.49 3.68
N GLY A 281 14.77 1.92 2.63
CA GLY A 281 14.15 1.68 1.34
C GLY A 281 14.41 0.27 0.85
N PHE A 282 13.78 -0.09 -0.27
CA PHE A 282 13.98 -1.40 -0.88
C PHE A 282 15.36 -1.51 -1.52
N ASP A 283 16.11 -2.50 -1.07
CA ASP A 283 17.32 -3.03 -1.69
C ASP A 283 17.23 -4.56 -1.67
N PRO A 284 17.28 -5.26 -2.83
CA PRO A 284 17.04 -6.69 -2.90
C PRO A 284 18.09 -7.51 -2.14
N ILE A 285 19.34 -7.06 -2.08
CA ILE A 285 20.40 -7.75 -1.35
C ILE A 285 20.17 -7.59 0.15
N ALA A 286 19.90 -6.37 0.62
CA ALA A 286 19.61 -6.12 2.03
C ALA A 286 18.39 -6.90 2.52
N VAL A 287 17.35 -7.09 1.67
CA VAL A 287 16.19 -7.93 1.99
C VAL A 287 16.62 -9.38 2.17
N LEU A 288 17.34 -9.97 1.21
CA LEU A 288 17.78 -11.36 1.26
C LEU A 288 18.72 -11.63 2.44
N GLU A 289 19.67 -10.72 2.72
CA GLU A 289 20.55 -10.77 3.89
C GLU A 289 19.78 -10.72 5.21
N THR A 290 18.80 -9.82 5.30
CA THR A 290 17.96 -9.68 6.50
C THR A 290 17.09 -10.92 6.71
N VAL A 291 16.48 -11.46 5.64
CA VAL A 291 15.69 -12.70 5.73
C VAL A 291 16.55 -13.84 6.27
N ALA A 292 17.76 -14.02 5.73
CA ALA A 292 18.65 -15.09 6.15
C ALA A 292 19.17 -14.89 7.59
N SER A 293 19.69 -13.71 7.92
CA SER A 293 20.31 -13.43 9.23
C SER A 293 19.30 -13.38 10.36
N GLU A 294 18.12 -12.77 10.15
CA GLU A 294 17.07 -12.68 11.15
C GLU A 294 16.13 -13.88 11.15
N ARG A 295 16.35 -14.83 10.22
CA ARG A 295 15.49 -16.01 10.03
C ARG A 295 14.02 -15.62 9.91
N CYS A 296 13.73 -14.66 9.02
CA CYS A 296 12.37 -14.23 8.80
C CYS A 296 11.50 -15.38 8.29
N THR A 297 10.26 -15.45 8.80
CA THR A 297 9.29 -16.49 8.42
C THR A 297 8.31 -16.00 7.39
N GLY A 298 8.22 -14.69 7.21
CA GLY A 298 7.39 -14.04 6.22
C GLY A 298 8.11 -12.92 5.48
N LEU A 299 7.67 -12.67 4.25
CA LEU A 299 8.19 -11.61 3.39
C LEU A 299 7.04 -10.91 2.65
N HIS A 300 6.97 -9.59 2.75
CA HIS A 300 6.08 -8.75 1.94
C HIS A 300 6.82 -8.16 0.75
N GLY A 301 6.13 -8.01 -0.36
CA GLY A 301 6.69 -7.31 -1.52
C GLY A 301 5.66 -7.05 -2.60
N VAL A 302 5.98 -6.09 -3.47
CA VAL A 302 5.30 -5.94 -4.76
C VAL A 302 5.96 -6.87 -5.78
N PRO A 303 5.31 -7.26 -6.89
CA PRO A 303 5.89 -8.19 -7.86
C PRO A 303 7.29 -7.82 -8.33
N THR A 304 7.55 -6.53 -8.58
CA THR A 304 8.87 -6.04 -9.01
C THR A 304 9.97 -6.24 -7.96
N MET A 305 9.63 -6.23 -6.66
CA MET A 305 10.58 -6.55 -5.59
C MET A 305 10.97 -8.02 -5.64
N PHE A 306 10.00 -8.94 -5.71
CA PHE A 306 10.26 -10.37 -5.84
C PHE A 306 11.06 -10.70 -7.11
N ILE A 307 10.76 -10.04 -8.23
CA ILE A 307 11.57 -10.18 -9.46
C ILE A 307 13.01 -9.77 -9.20
N ALA A 308 13.22 -8.59 -8.60
CA ALA A 308 14.57 -8.08 -8.31
C ALA A 308 15.35 -8.98 -7.35
N GLU A 309 14.70 -9.54 -6.34
CA GLU A 309 15.28 -10.50 -5.39
C GLU A 309 15.67 -11.81 -6.08
N LEU A 310 14.75 -12.41 -6.87
CA LEU A 310 14.96 -13.67 -7.58
C LEU A 310 16.01 -13.61 -8.69
N GLU A 311 16.33 -12.41 -9.18
CA GLU A 311 17.29 -12.18 -10.25
C GLU A 311 18.68 -11.73 -9.74
N GLN A 312 18.89 -11.72 -8.41
CA GLN A 312 20.21 -11.44 -7.88
C GLN A 312 21.21 -12.53 -8.29
N PRO A 313 22.37 -12.17 -8.84
CA PRO A 313 23.37 -13.15 -9.27
C PRO A 313 23.80 -14.11 -8.16
N GLU A 314 23.80 -13.64 -6.92
CA GLU A 314 24.21 -14.39 -5.74
C GLU A 314 23.02 -14.93 -4.92
N PHE A 315 21.83 -15.03 -5.52
CA PHE A 315 20.60 -15.44 -4.85
C PHE A 315 20.75 -16.73 -4.05
N ASP A 316 21.41 -17.74 -4.62
CA ASP A 316 21.53 -19.07 -4.01
C ASP A 316 22.47 -19.13 -2.79
N ARG A 317 23.18 -18.03 -2.46
CA ARG A 317 24.00 -17.95 -1.23
C ARG A 317 23.18 -17.68 0.02
N PHE A 318 21.92 -17.20 -0.11
CA PHE A 318 21.09 -16.83 1.02
C PHE A 318 20.26 -18.01 1.51
N ASP A 319 20.30 -18.28 2.82
CA ASP A 319 19.43 -19.28 3.45
C ASP A 319 18.03 -18.72 3.67
N LEU A 320 17.11 -19.03 2.76
CA LEU A 320 15.70 -18.63 2.80
C LEU A 320 14.80 -19.73 3.38
N SER A 321 15.35 -20.78 3.96
CA SER A 321 14.61 -21.96 4.44
C SER A 321 13.62 -21.65 5.58
N SER A 322 13.81 -20.53 6.28
CA SER A 322 12.90 -20.07 7.33
C SER A 322 11.60 -19.45 6.80
N LEU A 323 11.59 -18.96 5.56
CA LEU A 323 10.40 -18.39 4.95
C LEU A 323 9.31 -19.45 4.79
N ARG A 324 8.05 -19.03 4.98
CA ARG A 324 6.87 -19.84 4.71
C ARG A 324 5.73 -19.02 4.09
N THR A 325 5.54 -17.78 4.54
CA THR A 325 4.37 -16.95 4.24
C THR A 325 4.75 -15.54 3.80
N GLY A 326 3.77 -14.74 3.46
CA GLY A 326 3.91 -13.35 3.06
C GLY A 326 2.79 -12.91 2.12
N ILE A 327 2.92 -11.71 1.60
CA ILE A 327 1.96 -11.16 0.64
C ILE A 327 2.71 -10.60 -0.55
N MET A 328 2.28 -10.99 -1.76
CA MET A 328 2.61 -10.30 -2.99
C MET A 328 1.38 -9.48 -3.41
N ALA A 329 1.49 -8.15 -3.44
CA ALA A 329 0.36 -7.27 -3.75
C ALA A 329 0.83 -5.90 -4.27
N GLY A 330 -0.10 -4.95 -4.42
CA GLY A 330 0.17 -3.56 -4.82
C GLY A 330 0.09 -3.32 -6.33
N SER A 331 0.23 -4.34 -7.13
CA SER A 331 -0.04 -4.36 -8.57
C SER A 331 -0.52 -5.75 -8.99
N VAL A 332 -0.73 -5.96 -10.29
CA VAL A 332 -1.02 -7.29 -10.83
C VAL A 332 0.13 -8.23 -10.48
N CYS A 333 -0.19 -9.37 -9.86
CA CYS A 333 0.79 -10.40 -9.49
C CYS A 333 0.89 -11.42 -10.63
N PRO A 334 1.99 -11.46 -11.40
CA PRO A 334 2.14 -12.43 -12.48
C PRO A 334 2.23 -13.85 -11.92
N ILE A 335 1.48 -14.77 -12.51
CA ILE A 335 1.40 -16.17 -12.07
C ILE A 335 2.80 -16.80 -11.99
N GLU A 336 3.62 -16.54 -12.98
CA GLU A 336 4.97 -17.13 -13.07
C GLU A 336 5.91 -16.59 -11.97
N VAL A 337 5.81 -15.31 -11.61
CA VAL A 337 6.59 -14.73 -10.50
C VAL A 337 6.18 -15.37 -9.17
N MET A 338 4.87 -15.57 -8.96
CA MET A 338 4.35 -16.25 -7.77
C MET A 338 4.87 -17.68 -7.66
N ARG A 339 4.86 -18.44 -8.77
CA ARG A 339 5.41 -19.81 -8.78
C ARG A 339 6.89 -19.84 -8.40
N ARG A 340 7.69 -18.96 -9.01
CA ARG A 340 9.11 -18.84 -8.70
C ARG A 340 9.36 -18.48 -7.23
N ALA A 341 8.56 -17.58 -6.64
CA ALA A 341 8.66 -17.25 -5.23
C ALA A 341 8.34 -18.45 -4.33
N VAL A 342 7.31 -19.22 -4.64
CA VAL A 342 6.97 -20.46 -3.92
C VAL A 342 8.10 -21.48 -3.99
N GLU A 343 8.66 -21.72 -5.19
CA GLU A 343 9.64 -22.78 -5.44
C GLU A 343 11.04 -22.41 -4.92
N ARG A 344 11.51 -21.18 -5.19
CA ARG A 344 12.90 -20.77 -4.93
C ARG A 344 13.09 -20.06 -3.60
N MET A 345 12.06 -19.37 -3.07
CA MET A 345 12.13 -18.63 -1.80
C MET A 345 11.44 -19.39 -0.64
N ASN A 346 11.01 -20.63 -0.83
CA ASN A 346 10.29 -21.42 0.17
C ASN A 346 8.96 -20.81 0.66
N LEU A 347 8.38 -19.86 -0.07
CA LEU A 347 7.16 -19.13 0.30
C LEU A 347 5.88 -19.96 0.00
N ARG A 348 5.80 -21.17 0.57
CA ARG A 348 4.74 -22.15 0.28
C ARG A 348 3.34 -21.65 0.66
N GLU A 349 3.26 -20.75 1.62
CA GLU A 349 2.03 -20.16 2.15
C GLU A 349 1.86 -18.69 1.73
N ILE A 350 2.58 -18.21 0.70
CA ILE A 350 2.42 -16.85 0.21
C ILE A 350 1.00 -16.62 -0.28
N THR A 351 0.45 -15.43 -0.01
CA THR A 351 -0.89 -15.03 -0.43
C THR A 351 -0.84 -13.82 -1.37
N ILE A 352 -1.89 -13.65 -2.15
CA ILE A 352 -2.19 -12.42 -2.87
C ILE A 352 -3.34 -11.72 -2.15
N CYS A 353 -3.34 -10.39 -2.12
CA CYS A 353 -4.49 -9.62 -1.70
C CYS A 353 -4.80 -8.50 -2.70
N TYR A 354 -6.07 -8.08 -2.69
CA TYR A 354 -6.57 -6.95 -3.46
C TYR A 354 -7.25 -5.96 -2.53
N GLY A 355 -7.01 -4.70 -2.82
CA GLY A 355 -7.65 -3.58 -2.15
C GLY A 355 -7.05 -2.24 -2.55
N MET A 356 -7.47 -1.20 -1.87
CA MET A 356 -7.05 0.19 -2.09
C MET A 356 -7.03 0.94 -0.76
N THR A 357 -6.33 2.06 -0.69
CA THR A 357 -6.23 2.84 0.54
C THR A 357 -7.61 3.15 1.14
N GLU A 358 -8.57 3.45 0.28
CA GLU A 358 -9.96 3.76 0.63
C GLU A 358 -10.73 2.57 1.23
N THR A 359 -10.15 1.36 1.21
CA THR A 359 -10.71 0.13 1.82
C THR A 359 -9.80 -0.47 2.90
N SER A 360 -8.82 0.25 3.43
CA SER A 360 -8.04 0.06 4.67
C SER A 360 -7.01 -1.08 4.77
N PRO A 361 -6.40 -1.68 3.76
CA PRO A 361 -6.75 -1.57 2.35
C PRO A 361 -7.43 -2.81 1.75
N VAL A 362 -7.43 -4.00 2.43
CA VAL A 362 -7.74 -5.29 1.81
C VAL A 362 -9.22 -5.59 1.83
N SER A 363 -9.77 -5.89 0.64
CA SER A 363 -11.12 -6.42 0.45
C SER A 363 -11.13 -7.92 0.14
N PHE A 364 -10.09 -8.42 -0.55
CA PHE A 364 -9.94 -9.84 -0.89
C PHE A 364 -8.54 -10.33 -0.55
N GLN A 365 -8.43 -11.58 -0.13
CA GLN A 365 -7.15 -12.25 0.06
C GLN A 365 -7.30 -13.75 -0.23
N SER A 366 -6.28 -14.36 -0.84
CA SER A 366 -6.19 -15.81 -0.95
C SER A 366 -5.84 -16.43 0.40
N SER A 367 -6.31 -17.65 0.65
CA SER A 367 -5.97 -18.42 1.84
C SER A 367 -4.71 -19.28 1.57
N THR A 368 -3.94 -19.55 2.62
CA THR A 368 -2.84 -20.52 2.57
C THR A 368 -3.33 -21.94 2.24
N ASP A 369 -4.61 -22.25 2.51
CA ASP A 369 -5.25 -23.54 2.19
C ASP A 369 -5.77 -23.63 0.76
N ASP A 370 -5.85 -22.50 0.04
CA ASP A 370 -6.31 -22.53 -1.34
C ASP A 370 -5.30 -23.28 -2.23
N PRO A 371 -5.77 -24.07 -3.21
CA PRO A 371 -4.88 -24.67 -4.19
C PRO A 371 -3.95 -23.63 -4.84
N LEU A 372 -2.71 -24.00 -5.11
CA LEU A 372 -1.70 -23.09 -5.66
C LEU A 372 -2.22 -22.35 -6.90
N GLU A 373 -2.89 -23.07 -7.82
CA GLU A 373 -3.47 -22.46 -9.03
C GLU A 373 -4.46 -21.32 -8.70
N ARG A 374 -5.28 -21.49 -7.66
CA ARG A 374 -6.21 -20.45 -7.22
C ARG A 374 -5.48 -19.28 -6.57
N ARG A 375 -4.46 -19.56 -5.76
CA ARG A 375 -3.66 -18.51 -5.10
C ARG A 375 -2.89 -17.63 -6.08
N VAL A 376 -2.42 -18.20 -7.19
CA VAL A 376 -1.62 -17.48 -8.18
C VAL A 376 -2.45 -16.83 -9.30
N SER A 377 -3.71 -17.25 -9.50
CA SER A 377 -4.55 -16.74 -10.61
C SER A 377 -5.70 -15.84 -10.17
N THR A 378 -5.98 -15.76 -8.87
CA THR A 378 -7.07 -14.95 -8.31
C THR A 378 -6.56 -14.07 -7.16
N VAL A 379 -7.35 -13.10 -6.74
CA VAL A 379 -7.09 -12.33 -5.52
C VAL A 379 -7.73 -12.95 -4.28
N GLY A 380 -8.16 -14.20 -4.39
CA GLY A 380 -8.78 -14.95 -3.31
C GLY A 380 -10.27 -14.66 -3.12
N ARG A 381 -10.72 -14.77 -1.88
CA ARG A 381 -12.11 -14.54 -1.46
C ARG A 381 -12.23 -13.27 -0.64
N VAL A 382 -13.46 -12.78 -0.52
CA VAL A 382 -13.77 -11.59 0.28
C VAL A 382 -13.37 -11.79 1.76
N HIS A 383 -12.78 -10.74 2.35
CA HIS A 383 -12.41 -10.72 3.76
C HIS A 383 -13.63 -10.85 4.68
N PRO A 384 -13.45 -11.36 5.91
CA PRO A 384 -14.51 -11.43 6.91
C PRO A 384 -15.21 -10.07 7.13
N HIS A 385 -16.51 -10.09 7.37
CA HIS A 385 -17.35 -8.91 7.61
C HIS A 385 -17.42 -7.88 6.48
N LEU A 386 -16.97 -8.23 5.27
CA LEU A 386 -17.14 -7.41 4.09
C LEU A 386 -18.20 -7.99 3.16
N GLU A 387 -18.84 -7.11 2.43
CA GLU A 387 -19.74 -7.44 1.34
C GLU A 387 -19.14 -6.92 0.04
N VAL A 388 -19.31 -7.68 -1.03
CA VAL A 388 -18.90 -7.26 -2.38
C VAL A 388 -19.96 -7.62 -3.40
N LYS A 389 -20.10 -6.77 -4.42
CA LYS A 389 -20.91 -7.01 -5.59
C LYS A 389 -20.18 -6.56 -6.84
N ILE A 390 -20.50 -7.20 -7.97
CA ILE A 390 -20.07 -6.76 -9.30
C ILE A 390 -21.26 -6.18 -10.02
N VAL A 391 -21.13 -4.97 -10.56
CA VAL A 391 -22.24 -4.27 -11.21
C VAL A 391 -21.90 -3.87 -12.65
N ASP A 392 -22.96 -3.77 -13.49
CA ASP A 392 -22.87 -3.19 -14.84
C ASP A 392 -22.86 -1.65 -14.80
N THR A 393 -22.86 -1.02 -15.98
CA THR A 393 -22.87 0.44 -16.14
C THR A 393 -24.14 1.12 -15.64
N GLU A 394 -25.23 0.36 -15.44
CA GLU A 394 -26.49 0.84 -14.87
C GLU A 394 -26.61 0.55 -13.35
N GLY A 395 -25.53 0.03 -12.74
CA GLY A 395 -25.48 -0.29 -11.30
C GLY A 395 -26.20 -1.57 -10.93
N ARG A 396 -26.62 -2.41 -11.87
CA ARG A 396 -27.29 -3.70 -11.62
C ARG A 396 -26.25 -4.78 -11.38
N ILE A 397 -26.53 -5.68 -10.42
CA ILE A 397 -25.64 -6.80 -10.13
C ILE A 397 -25.65 -7.76 -11.32
N VAL A 398 -24.45 -8.06 -11.85
CA VAL A 398 -24.27 -9.01 -12.96
C VAL A 398 -24.24 -10.46 -12.45
N PRO A 399 -24.51 -11.47 -13.31
CA PRO A 399 -24.31 -12.88 -12.98
C PRO A 399 -22.84 -13.22 -12.67
N ARG A 400 -22.60 -14.28 -11.90
CA ARG A 400 -21.24 -14.79 -11.69
C ARG A 400 -20.59 -15.17 -13.02
N GLY A 401 -19.29 -14.92 -13.13
CA GLY A 401 -18.52 -15.12 -14.36
C GLY A 401 -18.62 -13.96 -15.35
N VAL A 402 -19.48 -12.98 -15.11
CA VAL A 402 -19.62 -11.78 -15.94
C VAL A 402 -18.80 -10.64 -15.35
N PRO A 403 -17.93 -9.96 -16.12
CA PRO A 403 -17.16 -8.82 -15.66
C PRO A 403 -18.04 -7.58 -15.45
N GLY A 404 -17.69 -6.79 -14.43
CA GLY A 404 -18.30 -5.52 -14.10
C GLY A 404 -17.51 -4.77 -13.06
N GLU A 405 -17.99 -3.59 -12.64
CA GLU A 405 -17.36 -2.81 -11.58
C GLU A 405 -17.47 -3.52 -10.23
N LEU A 406 -16.34 -3.64 -9.54
CA LEU A 406 -16.27 -4.13 -8.16
C LEU A 406 -16.71 -3.04 -7.20
N CYS A 407 -17.74 -3.33 -6.39
CA CYS A 407 -18.13 -2.51 -5.27
C CYS A 407 -17.94 -3.28 -3.96
N THR A 408 -17.45 -2.62 -2.90
CA THR A 408 -17.22 -3.21 -1.59
C THR A 408 -17.88 -2.38 -0.49
N ARG A 409 -18.34 -3.05 0.57
CA ARG A 409 -18.98 -2.44 1.74
C ARG A 409 -18.59 -3.18 3.01
N GLY A 410 -18.50 -2.48 4.13
CA GLY A 410 -18.22 -3.04 5.44
C GLY A 410 -17.25 -2.20 6.25
N TYR A 411 -16.69 -2.79 7.31
CA TYR A 411 -15.84 -2.11 8.28
C TYR A 411 -14.60 -1.46 7.64
N SER A 412 -14.11 -1.98 6.52
CA SER A 412 -12.86 -1.53 5.91
C SER A 412 -13.01 -0.24 5.10
N VAL A 413 -14.23 0.13 4.69
CA VAL A 413 -14.45 1.34 3.88
C VAL A 413 -14.16 2.59 4.71
N MET A 414 -13.35 3.48 4.16
CA MET A 414 -12.94 4.75 4.78
C MET A 414 -14.15 5.60 5.23
N LEU A 415 -13.92 6.54 6.13
CA LEU A 415 -14.92 7.56 6.47
C LEU A 415 -15.26 8.43 5.25
N GLY A 416 -14.28 8.75 4.46
CA GLY A 416 -14.34 9.60 3.27
C GLY A 416 -12.99 10.25 2.99
N TYR A 417 -12.94 11.09 1.97
CA TYR A 417 -11.80 11.95 1.74
C TYR A 417 -11.84 13.15 2.70
N TRP A 418 -10.69 13.47 3.31
CA TRP A 418 -10.57 14.55 4.29
C TRP A 418 -10.96 15.89 3.69
N ASN A 419 -11.93 16.56 4.32
CA ASN A 419 -12.50 17.84 3.89
C ASN A 419 -13.04 17.86 2.44
N ASP A 420 -13.41 16.71 1.88
CA ASP A 420 -13.88 16.60 0.49
C ASP A 420 -15.14 15.71 0.39
N PRO A 421 -16.29 16.21 0.85
CA PRO A 421 -17.54 15.45 0.84
C PRO A 421 -18.05 15.19 -0.59
N GLU A 422 -17.77 16.06 -1.55
CA GLU A 422 -18.19 15.90 -2.94
C GLU A 422 -17.49 14.70 -3.59
N ARG A 423 -16.15 14.63 -3.51
CA ARG A 423 -15.42 13.47 -4.01
C ARG A 423 -15.73 12.20 -3.22
N THR A 424 -16.06 12.32 -1.93
CA THR A 424 -16.50 11.17 -1.14
C THR A 424 -17.81 10.61 -1.67
N ALA A 425 -18.82 11.46 -1.91
CA ALA A 425 -20.09 11.06 -2.48
C ALA A 425 -19.97 10.51 -3.91
N GLY A 426 -18.93 10.91 -4.65
CA GLY A 426 -18.64 10.38 -5.98
C GLY A 426 -18.07 8.95 -6.00
N VAL A 427 -17.64 8.41 -4.85
CA VAL A 427 -17.06 7.06 -4.75
C VAL A 427 -17.75 6.17 -3.72
N ILE A 428 -18.46 6.74 -2.74
CA ILE A 428 -19.23 5.99 -1.74
C ILE A 428 -20.69 6.38 -1.90
N ASP A 429 -21.53 5.45 -2.34
CA ASP A 429 -22.94 5.68 -2.56
C ASP A 429 -23.76 5.81 -1.24
N ALA A 430 -25.05 6.15 -1.35
CA ALA A 430 -25.94 6.33 -0.21
C ALA A 430 -26.14 5.04 0.60
N ALA A 431 -25.96 3.86 0.00
CA ALA A 431 -26.01 2.56 0.66
C ALA A 431 -24.63 2.12 1.22
N ARG A 432 -23.64 3.04 1.23
CA ARG A 432 -22.27 2.84 1.73
C ARG A 432 -21.44 1.85 0.91
N TRP A 433 -21.78 1.62 -0.35
CA TRP A 433 -20.93 0.89 -1.26
C TRP A 433 -19.81 1.80 -1.78
N MET A 434 -18.59 1.34 -1.64
CA MET A 434 -17.42 1.95 -2.27
C MET A 434 -17.30 1.41 -3.70
N HIS A 435 -17.40 2.29 -4.69
CA HIS A 435 -17.12 2.04 -6.09
C HIS A 435 -15.61 2.11 -6.32
N THR A 436 -15.01 0.98 -6.68
CA THR A 436 -13.54 0.89 -6.73
C THR A 436 -12.95 1.44 -8.03
N GLY A 437 -13.75 1.51 -9.09
CA GLY A 437 -13.27 1.80 -10.45
C GLY A 437 -12.47 0.66 -11.07
N ASP A 438 -12.38 -0.50 -10.39
CA ASP A 438 -11.73 -1.69 -10.89
C ASP A 438 -12.77 -2.69 -11.42
N LEU A 439 -12.45 -3.34 -12.54
CA LEU A 439 -13.27 -4.39 -13.13
C LEU A 439 -12.87 -5.74 -12.58
N ALA A 440 -13.85 -6.53 -12.19
CA ALA A 440 -13.62 -7.85 -11.61
C ALA A 440 -14.66 -8.87 -12.07
N VAL A 441 -14.32 -10.13 -11.84
CA VAL A 441 -15.21 -11.29 -12.04
C VAL A 441 -15.18 -12.11 -10.76
N ILE A 442 -16.35 -12.53 -10.27
CA ILE A 442 -16.47 -13.51 -9.18
C ILE A 442 -16.94 -14.83 -9.80
N ASP A 443 -16.20 -15.91 -9.56
CA ASP A 443 -16.57 -17.23 -10.04
C ASP A 443 -17.58 -17.96 -9.13
N GLY A 444 -17.94 -19.20 -9.49
CA GLY A 444 -18.91 -20.01 -8.74
C GLY A 444 -18.50 -20.31 -7.31
N ASP A 445 -17.21 -20.42 -7.05
CA ASP A 445 -16.65 -20.75 -5.74
C ASP A 445 -16.37 -19.48 -4.90
N GLY A 446 -16.69 -18.28 -5.42
CA GLY A 446 -16.52 -16.99 -4.74
C GLY A 446 -15.11 -16.41 -4.84
N PHE A 447 -14.24 -16.95 -5.69
CA PHE A 447 -12.96 -16.35 -5.97
C PHE A 447 -13.11 -15.15 -6.91
N CYS A 448 -12.36 -14.10 -6.60
CA CYS A 448 -12.35 -12.87 -7.39
C CYS A 448 -11.11 -12.80 -8.28
N THR A 449 -11.30 -12.39 -9.52
CA THR A 449 -10.23 -12.05 -10.45
C THR A 449 -10.40 -10.61 -10.88
N ILE A 450 -9.38 -9.78 -10.69
CA ILE A 450 -9.34 -8.41 -11.20
C ILE A 450 -8.95 -8.48 -12.67
N VAL A 451 -9.79 -7.97 -13.55
CA VAL A 451 -9.54 -8.00 -15.01
C VAL A 451 -8.95 -6.70 -15.52
N GLY A 452 -9.04 -5.60 -14.76
CA GLY A 452 -8.44 -4.33 -15.12
C GLY A 452 -9.06 -3.17 -14.36
N ARG A 453 -8.76 -1.96 -14.83
CA ARG A 453 -9.46 -0.74 -14.40
C ARG A 453 -10.40 -0.27 -15.48
N ILE A 454 -11.53 0.30 -15.09
CA ILE A 454 -12.49 0.87 -16.04
C ILE A 454 -11.80 1.83 -17.01
N LYS A 455 -10.94 2.71 -16.49
CA LYS A 455 -10.21 3.72 -17.26
C LYS A 455 -9.01 3.19 -18.08
N ASP A 456 -8.56 1.97 -17.82
CA ASP A 456 -7.40 1.36 -18.51
C ASP A 456 -7.85 0.34 -19.58
N VAL A 457 -9.15 0.06 -19.68
CA VAL A 457 -9.70 -0.77 -20.76
C VAL A 457 -9.43 -0.09 -22.10
N VAL A 458 -8.87 -0.85 -23.04
CA VAL A 458 -8.61 -0.36 -24.39
C VAL A 458 -9.82 -0.67 -25.25
N ILE A 459 -10.47 0.38 -25.77
CA ILE A 459 -11.65 0.24 -26.63
C ILE A 459 -11.19 0.26 -28.09
N ARG A 460 -10.93 -0.93 -28.63
CA ARG A 460 -10.42 -1.10 -29.98
C ARG A 460 -11.54 -1.49 -30.95
N GLY A 461 -11.97 -0.53 -31.78
CA GLY A 461 -13.03 -0.78 -32.74
C GLY A 461 -14.37 -1.20 -32.16
N GLY A 462 -14.68 -0.76 -30.93
CA GLY A 462 -15.88 -1.12 -30.18
C GLY A 462 -15.73 -2.40 -29.31
N GLU A 463 -14.59 -3.08 -29.37
CA GLU A 463 -14.28 -4.25 -28.57
C GLU A 463 -13.45 -3.84 -27.34
N ASN A 464 -13.88 -4.29 -26.16
CA ASN A 464 -13.13 -4.08 -24.92
C ASN A 464 -11.95 -5.07 -24.84
N VAL A 465 -10.74 -4.54 -24.82
CA VAL A 465 -9.53 -5.33 -24.57
C VAL A 465 -8.99 -4.99 -23.19
N TYR A 466 -8.81 -6.02 -22.38
CA TYR A 466 -8.26 -5.89 -21.04
C TYR A 466 -6.75 -6.09 -21.08
N PRO A 467 -5.93 -5.05 -20.80
CA PRO A 467 -4.47 -5.13 -20.88
C PRO A 467 -3.86 -6.30 -20.14
N ARG A 468 -4.41 -6.64 -18.97
CA ARG A 468 -3.94 -7.74 -18.14
C ARG A 468 -3.93 -9.10 -18.87
N GLU A 469 -4.92 -9.38 -19.67
CA GLU A 469 -4.99 -10.66 -20.41
C GLU A 469 -3.81 -10.79 -21.38
N VAL A 470 -3.39 -9.68 -21.98
CA VAL A 470 -2.26 -9.64 -22.91
C VAL A 470 -0.93 -9.71 -22.15
N GLU A 471 -0.83 -9.01 -21.02
CA GLU A 471 0.33 -9.04 -20.12
C GLU A 471 0.57 -10.47 -19.62
N GLU A 472 -0.44 -11.13 -19.08
CA GLU A 472 -0.35 -12.52 -18.59
C GLU A 472 0.07 -13.51 -19.68
N TYR A 473 -0.35 -13.29 -20.94
CA TYR A 473 0.11 -14.10 -22.05
C TYR A 473 1.59 -13.85 -22.36
N LEU A 474 2.01 -12.58 -22.42
CA LEU A 474 3.38 -12.19 -22.73
C LEU A 474 4.39 -12.61 -21.65
N TYR A 475 4.00 -12.65 -20.37
CA TYR A 475 4.86 -13.15 -19.29
C TYR A 475 5.28 -14.63 -19.46
N ARG A 476 4.58 -15.40 -20.30
CA ARG A 476 4.97 -16.80 -20.63
C ARG A 476 6.18 -16.87 -21.54
N HIS A 477 6.57 -15.77 -22.18
CA HIS A 477 7.72 -15.75 -23.07
C HIS A 477 9.02 -15.73 -22.27
N PRO A 478 9.97 -16.70 -22.49
CA PRO A 478 11.16 -16.86 -21.64
C PRO A 478 12.11 -15.64 -21.65
N ALA A 479 12.15 -14.87 -22.76
CA ALA A 479 12.97 -13.67 -22.87
C ALA A 479 12.36 -12.42 -22.22
N ILE A 480 11.09 -12.44 -21.82
CA ILE A 480 10.42 -11.27 -21.22
C ILE A 480 10.58 -11.32 -19.70
N GLN A 481 11.18 -10.26 -19.16
CA GLN A 481 11.33 -10.05 -17.72
C GLN A 481 10.06 -9.42 -17.13
N ASP A 482 9.57 -8.35 -17.78
CA ASP A 482 8.38 -7.62 -17.34
C ASP A 482 7.70 -6.98 -18.56
N VAL A 483 6.39 -6.74 -18.50
CA VAL A 483 5.61 -6.18 -19.59
C VAL A 483 4.43 -5.37 -19.08
N GLN A 484 4.17 -4.23 -19.75
CA GLN A 484 3.02 -3.38 -19.48
C GLN A 484 2.29 -3.09 -20.78
N VAL A 485 0.98 -3.35 -20.80
CA VAL A 485 0.11 -3.12 -21.96
C VAL A 485 -0.87 -1.99 -21.65
N PHE A 486 -1.08 -1.11 -22.63
CA PHE A 486 -1.99 0.04 -22.53
C PHE A 486 -2.47 0.47 -23.89
N GLY A 487 -3.54 1.26 -23.92
CA GLY A 487 -4.08 1.85 -25.17
C GLY A 487 -3.35 3.13 -25.53
N VAL A 488 -3.18 3.36 -26.82
CA VAL A 488 -2.78 4.63 -27.43
C VAL A 488 -3.83 5.04 -28.46
N ALA A 489 -3.97 6.35 -28.73
CA ALA A 489 -4.96 6.85 -29.67
C ALA A 489 -4.75 6.27 -31.08
N ASP A 490 -5.84 5.90 -31.78
CA ASP A 490 -5.84 5.43 -33.16
C ASP A 490 -7.01 6.02 -33.93
N ALA A 491 -6.73 6.61 -35.11
CA ALA A 491 -7.73 7.29 -35.92
C ALA A 491 -8.82 6.35 -36.47
N ARG A 492 -8.53 5.06 -36.66
CA ARG A 492 -9.45 4.08 -37.23
C ARG A 492 -10.24 3.32 -36.20
N TYR A 493 -9.59 2.91 -35.12
CA TYR A 493 -10.16 2.01 -34.13
C TYR A 493 -10.48 2.70 -32.80
N GLY A 494 -10.24 4.02 -32.69
CA GLY A 494 -10.33 4.77 -31.43
C GLY A 494 -9.06 4.60 -30.58
N GLU A 495 -8.74 3.37 -30.24
CA GLU A 495 -7.50 3.01 -29.56
C GLU A 495 -6.83 1.79 -30.19
N GLU A 496 -5.52 1.69 -30.04
CA GLU A 496 -4.69 0.53 -30.37
C GLU A 496 -3.84 0.11 -29.18
N LEU A 497 -3.48 -1.20 -29.11
CA LEU A 497 -2.64 -1.70 -28.05
C LEU A 497 -1.16 -1.38 -28.28
N CYS A 498 -0.54 -0.89 -27.21
CA CYS A 498 0.90 -0.74 -27.07
C CYS A 498 1.41 -1.63 -25.94
N ALA A 499 2.51 -2.37 -26.17
CA ALA A 499 3.22 -3.14 -25.17
C ALA A 499 4.61 -2.55 -24.93
N TRP A 500 4.91 -2.12 -23.71
CA TRP A 500 6.27 -1.86 -23.30
C TRP A 500 6.82 -3.12 -22.66
N VAL A 501 7.99 -3.55 -23.13
CA VAL A 501 8.59 -4.84 -22.76
C VAL A 501 9.99 -4.63 -22.20
N LYS A 502 10.24 -5.17 -21.02
CA LYS A 502 11.57 -5.28 -20.45
C LYS A 502 12.09 -6.70 -20.69
N LEU A 503 13.23 -6.80 -21.34
CA LEU A 503 13.87 -8.08 -21.63
C LEU A 503 14.74 -8.56 -20.47
N ARG A 504 14.92 -9.88 -20.40
CA ARG A 504 15.99 -10.47 -19.59
C ARG A 504 17.35 -10.18 -20.21
N ALA A 505 18.40 -10.22 -19.39
CA ALA A 505 19.76 -10.09 -19.88
C ALA A 505 20.05 -11.10 -21.01
N ASP A 506 20.87 -10.68 -21.97
CA ASP A 506 21.28 -11.50 -23.14
C ASP A 506 20.15 -11.96 -24.07
N SER A 507 19.02 -11.27 -24.08
CA SER A 507 17.89 -11.55 -24.97
C SER A 507 17.88 -10.57 -26.14
N ASP A 508 17.60 -11.09 -27.35
CA ASP A 508 17.57 -10.35 -28.63
C ASP A 508 16.18 -10.34 -29.29
N LEU A 509 15.13 -10.43 -28.49
CA LEU A 509 13.74 -10.44 -28.96
C LEU A 509 13.41 -9.16 -29.75
N THR A 510 12.79 -9.33 -30.92
CA THR A 510 12.35 -8.21 -31.77
C THR A 510 10.84 -7.94 -31.58
N GLU A 511 10.40 -6.75 -31.98
CA GLU A 511 8.96 -6.40 -31.95
C GLU A 511 8.12 -7.39 -32.76
N ASP A 512 8.62 -7.80 -33.94
CA ASP A 512 7.93 -8.78 -34.78
C ASP A 512 7.83 -10.14 -34.12
N SER A 513 8.87 -10.55 -33.39
CA SER A 513 8.85 -11.80 -32.60
C SER A 513 7.82 -11.73 -31.48
N VAL A 514 7.69 -10.60 -30.77
CA VAL A 514 6.63 -10.42 -29.74
C VAL A 514 5.25 -10.52 -30.39
N ARG A 515 5.02 -9.85 -31.51
CA ARG A 515 3.76 -9.93 -32.25
C ARG A 515 3.48 -11.35 -32.77
N ALA A 516 4.50 -12.01 -33.30
CA ALA A 516 4.40 -13.41 -33.77
C ALA A 516 4.05 -14.38 -32.64
N PHE A 517 4.60 -14.20 -31.44
CA PHE A 517 4.28 -15.00 -30.26
C PHE A 517 2.79 -14.89 -29.89
N CYS A 518 2.17 -13.73 -30.11
CA CYS A 518 0.74 -13.52 -29.86
C CYS A 518 -0.18 -14.05 -30.97
N ARG A 519 0.26 -13.98 -32.24
CA ARG A 519 -0.59 -14.34 -33.39
C ARG A 519 -1.04 -15.78 -33.37
N GLY A 520 -2.34 -15.99 -33.57
CA GLY A 520 -2.94 -17.33 -33.58
C GLY A 520 -3.07 -17.98 -32.19
N GLN A 521 -2.56 -17.32 -31.15
CA GLN A 521 -2.63 -17.81 -29.77
C GLN A 521 -3.63 -17.01 -28.93
N ILE A 522 -3.73 -15.71 -29.18
CA ILE A 522 -4.74 -14.84 -28.57
C ILE A 522 -5.55 -14.16 -29.68
N ALA A 523 -6.72 -13.64 -29.34
CA ALA A 523 -7.60 -12.98 -30.30
C ALA A 523 -6.88 -11.82 -31.02
N HIS A 524 -7.14 -11.64 -32.32
CA HIS A 524 -6.44 -10.68 -33.18
C HIS A 524 -6.44 -9.26 -32.63
N GLN A 525 -7.54 -8.81 -32.03
CA GLN A 525 -7.66 -7.49 -31.43
C GLN A 525 -6.80 -7.31 -30.18
N LYS A 526 -6.32 -8.41 -29.56
CA LYS A 526 -5.45 -8.42 -28.39
C LYS A 526 -3.95 -8.42 -28.73
N VAL A 527 -3.60 -8.58 -30.02
CA VAL A 527 -2.19 -8.55 -30.45
C VAL A 527 -1.70 -7.09 -30.42
N PRO A 528 -0.65 -6.75 -29.66
CA PRO A 528 -0.13 -5.39 -29.60
C PRO A 528 0.32 -4.91 -30.99
N ARG A 529 -0.19 -3.76 -31.42
CA ARG A 529 0.26 -3.11 -32.66
C ARG A 529 1.64 -2.50 -32.48
N TYR A 530 1.84 -1.85 -31.34
CA TYR A 530 3.08 -1.19 -30.99
C TYR A 530 3.79 -1.98 -29.90
N VAL A 531 5.08 -2.18 -30.07
CA VAL A 531 5.94 -2.81 -29.08
C VAL A 531 7.16 -1.91 -28.87
N ARG A 532 7.52 -1.64 -27.62
CA ARG A 532 8.71 -0.86 -27.28
C ARG A 532 9.52 -1.60 -26.22
N PHE A 533 10.80 -1.75 -26.44
CA PHE A 533 11.71 -2.28 -25.45
C PHE A 533 12.23 -1.15 -24.55
N VAL A 534 12.24 -1.42 -23.25
CA VAL A 534 12.62 -0.44 -22.22
C VAL A 534 13.49 -1.11 -21.16
N ASP A 535 14.42 -0.35 -20.57
CA ASP A 535 15.23 -0.82 -19.45
C ASP A 535 14.49 -0.71 -18.11
N ALA A 536 13.56 0.25 -18.01
CA ALA A 536 12.76 0.48 -16.80
C ALA A 536 11.39 1.09 -17.17
N PHE A 537 10.40 0.85 -16.31
CA PHE A 537 9.10 1.48 -16.40
C PHE A 537 9.00 2.69 -15.47
N PRO A 538 8.21 3.73 -15.83
CA PRO A 538 7.85 4.78 -14.89
C PRO A 538 6.97 4.19 -13.78
N MET A 539 7.47 4.28 -12.54
CA MET A 539 6.81 3.74 -11.35
C MET A 539 6.70 4.79 -10.26
N THR A 540 5.71 4.61 -9.39
CA THR A 540 5.66 5.32 -8.11
C THR A 540 6.71 4.77 -7.15
N VAL A 541 6.96 5.47 -6.03
CA VAL A 541 7.86 4.99 -4.96
C VAL A 541 7.41 3.63 -4.38
N THR A 542 6.10 3.34 -4.46
CA THR A 542 5.51 2.06 -4.02
C THR A 542 5.64 0.94 -5.06
N GLY A 543 6.32 1.16 -6.18
CA GLY A 543 6.46 0.18 -7.27
C GLY A 543 5.23 0.05 -8.17
N LYS A 544 4.25 0.96 -8.09
CA LYS A 544 3.06 0.94 -8.94
C LYS A 544 3.35 1.56 -10.30
N MET A 545 3.00 0.85 -11.37
CA MET A 545 3.19 1.30 -12.76
C MET A 545 2.36 2.54 -13.10
N GLN A 546 2.97 3.49 -13.76
CA GLN A 546 2.34 4.76 -14.19
C GLN A 546 2.02 4.70 -15.69
N LYS A 547 1.03 3.87 -16.08
CA LYS A 547 0.64 3.66 -17.50
C LYS A 547 0.28 4.95 -18.22
N PHE A 548 -0.22 5.96 -17.54
CA PHE A 548 -0.53 7.26 -18.15
C PHE A 548 0.72 7.98 -18.67
N LEU A 549 1.88 7.84 -18.00
CA LEU A 549 3.15 8.37 -18.49
C LEU A 549 3.65 7.58 -19.69
N MET A 550 3.46 6.25 -19.68
CA MET A 550 3.83 5.40 -20.81
C MET A 550 2.98 5.75 -22.05
N ARG A 551 1.65 5.93 -21.86
CA ARG A 551 0.74 6.36 -22.92
C ARG A 551 1.16 7.70 -23.51
N ALA A 552 1.36 8.72 -22.66
CA ALA A 552 1.77 10.04 -23.11
C ALA A 552 3.08 10.01 -23.92
N ALA A 553 4.09 9.27 -23.45
CA ALA A 553 5.36 9.12 -24.15
C ALA A 553 5.22 8.43 -25.52
N MET A 554 4.36 7.40 -25.62
CA MET A 554 4.12 6.71 -26.89
C MET A 554 3.30 7.56 -27.87
N GLU A 555 2.29 8.27 -27.40
CA GLU A 555 1.49 9.17 -28.23
C GLU A 555 2.33 10.31 -28.81
N GLU A 556 3.25 10.86 -28.01
CA GLU A 556 4.23 11.85 -28.47
C GLU A 556 5.19 11.26 -29.52
N GLU A 557 5.78 10.09 -29.25
CA GLU A 557 6.71 9.41 -30.16
C GLU A 557 6.06 9.05 -31.50
N LEU A 558 4.80 8.61 -31.46
CA LEU A 558 4.05 8.22 -32.64
C LEU A 558 3.38 9.41 -33.34
N GLY A 559 3.48 10.62 -32.80
CA GLY A 559 2.82 11.82 -33.33
C GLY A 559 1.29 11.75 -33.31
N LEU A 560 0.73 11.00 -32.33
CA LEU A 560 -0.71 10.83 -32.16
C LEU A 560 -1.28 11.99 -31.36
N LEU A 561 -2.40 12.55 -31.81
CA LEU A 561 -3.12 13.56 -31.02
C LEU A 561 -3.85 12.85 -29.86
N PRO A 562 -3.72 13.32 -28.61
CA PRO A 562 -4.46 12.75 -27.52
C PRO A 562 -5.97 12.89 -27.75
N HIS A 563 -6.70 11.79 -27.72
CA HIS A 563 -8.16 11.83 -27.67
C HIS A 563 -8.58 12.51 -26.36
N ARG A 564 -9.14 13.72 -26.45
CA ARG A 564 -9.90 14.29 -25.34
C ARG A 564 -11.20 13.49 -25.24
N THR A 565 -11.25 12.53 -24.33
CA THR A 565 -12.53 11.98 -23.85
C THR A 565 -13.27 13.11 -23.13
N ALA A 566 -14.47 13.40 -23.61
CA ALA A 566 -15.38 14.39 -23.04
C ALA A 566 -15.85 13.96 -21.64
#